data_ec4e062d20e2a02242ac39bf22308724
#
_entry.id   ec4e062d20e2a02242ac39bf22308724
#
_cell.length_a   1.000
_cell.length_b   1.000
_cell.length_c   1.000
_cell.angle_alpha   90.00
_cell.angle_beta   90.00
_cell.angle_gamma   90.00
#
_symmetry.space_group_name_H-M   'P 1'
#
loop_
_entity.id
_entity.type
_entity.pdbx_description
1 polymer ?
#
loop_
_entity_poly.entity_id
_entity_poly.type
_entity_poly.pdbx_seq_one_letter_code
_entity_poly.pdbx_strand_id
1 'polypeptide(L)'
;KLPKGWGIEQKITTVDASTFQTYLTNLKPLFVEMVRGAEMVLFNRCEDIKPLAGYRRSVKVVSPQAEVIFEDEQGEVENIFEDDVPYDLDAPVIEIPREDYGIWYVDMMENPARYRGKVIEITAKVLKPSGFPSKVFLPGRMAMTCCADDTTFLGYVCRSAYAPKLKAGQWVKVRAKVRFANVSVY
;
A
#
# COMPACT_ATOMS: atom_id res chain seq x y z
N LYS A 1 -23.10 -12.79 17.01
CA LYS A 1 -22.52 -14.14 17.20
C LYS A 1 -23.13 -15.08 16.18
N LEU A 2 -22.31 -15.87 15.50
CA LEU A 2 -22.77 -16.92 14.60
C LEU A 2 -23.40 -18.08 15.38
N PRO A 3 -24.37 -18.82 14.80
CA PRO A 3 -24.89 -20.03 15.39
C PRO A 3 -23.77 -21.06 15.63
N LYS A 4 -23.99 -21.96 16.59
CA LYS A 4 -23.01 -23.02 16.92
C LYS A 4 -22.78 -23.92 15.69
N GLY A 5 -21.52 -24.09 15.31
CA GLY A 5 -21.13 -24.88 14.13
C GLY A 5 -21.04 -24.11 12.83
N TRP A 6 -21.34 -22.81 12.84
CA TRP A 6 -21.18 -21.93 11.67
C TRP A 6 -19.84 -21.19 11.77
N GLY A 7 -19.14 -21.04 10.62
CA GLY A 7 -17.95 -20.24 10.45
C GLY A 7 -18.14 -19.21 9.32
N ILE A 8 -17.35 -18.16 9.34
CA ILE A 8 -17.22 -17.26 8.19
C ILE A 8 -16.12 -17.87 7.32
N GLU A 9 -16.45 -18.22 6.09
CA GLU A 9 -15.49 -18.74 5.14
C GLU A 9 -14.71 -17.61 4.46
N GLN A 10 -15.41 -16.55 4.06
CA GLN A 10 -14.80 -15.39 3.42
C GLN A 10 -15.61 -14.12 3.73
N LYS A 11 -14.89 -12.99 3.86
CA LYS A 11 -15.48 -11.66 4.02
C LYS A 11 -15.27 -10.88 2.74
N ILE A 12 -16.36 -10.61 2.03
CA ILE A 12 -16.35 -9.88 0.77
C ILE A 12 -17.03 -8.53 0.98
N THR A 13 -16.40 -7.46 0.51
CA THR A 13 -17.00 -6.12 0.43
C THR A 13 -17.25 -5.78 -1.03
N THR A 14 -18.48 -5.43 -1.37
CA THR A 14 -18.84 -4.96 -2.72
C THR A 14 -18.88 -3.44 -2.74
N VAL A 15 -18.35 -2.85 -3.80
CA VAL A 15 -18.23 -1.40 -3.98
C VAL A 15 -18.69 -1.01 -5.38
N ASP A 16 -19.58 -0.04 -5.47
CA ASP A 16 -19.99 0.55 -6.75
C ASP A 16 -18.90 1.53 -7.23
N ALA A 17 -18.18 1.17 -8.29
CA ALA A 17 -17.08 1.96 -8.82
C ALA A 17 -17.51 3.35 -9.31
N SER A 18 -18.74 3.46 -9.83
CA SER A 18 -19.29 4.72 -10.36
C SER A 18 -19.47 5.79 -9.29
N THR A 19 -19.73 5.39 -8.05
CA THR A 19 -19.94 6.29 -6.91
C THR A 19 -18.77 6.36 -5.94
N PHE A 20 -17.78 5.50 -6.10
CA PHE A 20 -16.69 5.31 -5.15
C PHE A 20 -15.92 6.60 -4.83
N GLN A 21 -15.62 7.43 -5.84
CA GLN A 21 -14.92 8.69 -5.62
C GLN A 21 -15.70 9.63 -4.69
N THR A 22 -17.02 9.65 -4.80
CA THR A 22 -17.90 10.42 -3.92
C THR A 22 -17.87 9.90 -2.48
N TYR A 23 -17.90 8.58 -2.32
CA TYR A 23 -17.75 7.95 -0.99
C TYR A 23 -16.39 8.23 -0.38
N LEU A 24 -15.32 8.11 -1.15
CA LEU A 24 -13.96 8.33 -0.68
C LEU A 24 -13.76 9.79 -0.21
N THR A 25 -14.42 10.73 -0.87
CA THR A 25 -14.33 12.16 -0.52
C THR A 25 -15.17 12.52 0.69
N ASN A 26 -16.40 12.01 0.79
CA ASN A 26 -17.39 12.49 1.76
C ASN A 26 -17.60 11.52 2.93
N LEU A 27 -17.39 10.21 2.74
CA LEU A 27 -17.70 9.14 3.68
C LEU A 27 -16.49 8.20 3.88
N LYS A 28 -15.28 8.74 3.81
CA LYS A 28 -14.03 7.96 3.93
C LYS A 28 -13.99 7.04 5.17
N PRO A 29 -14.41 7.46 6.38
CA PRO A 29 -14.42 6.58 7.54
C PRO A 29 -15.30 5.34 7.35
N LEU A 30 -16.47 5.49 6.73
CA LEU A 30 -17.37 4.37 6.45
C LEU A 30 -16.72 3.38 5.48
N PHE A 31 -16.13 3.88 4.40
CA PHE A 31 -15.40 3.05 3.45
C PHE A 31 -14.27 2.26 4.13
N VAL A 32 -13.47 2.93 4.95
CA VAL A 32 -12.36 2.29 5.69
C VAL A 32 -12.87 1.18 6.60
N GLU A 33 -13.97 1.39 7.31
CA GLU A 33 -14.60 0.37 8.16
C GLU A 33 -15.06 -0.85 7.36
N MET A 34 -15.70 -0.62 6.21
CA MET A 34 -16.18 -1.69 5.33
C MET A 34 -15.04 -2.55 4.77
N VAL A 35 -13.90 -1.94 4.46
CA VAL A 35 -12.76 -2.61 3.82
C VAL A 35 -11.80 -3.24 4.83
N ARG A 36 -11.68 -2.69 6.02
CA ARG A 36 -10.68 -3.08 7.03
C ARG A 36 -10.68 -4.56 7.41
N GLY A 37 -11.71 -5.27 7.25
CA GLY A 37 -11.75 -6.70 7.56
C GLY A 37 -12.09 -7.56 6.36
N ALA A 38 -12.12 -6.97 5.18
CA ALA A 38 -12.39 -7.69 3.95
C ALA A 38 -11.19 -8.54 3.53
N GLU A 39 -11.45 -9.75 3.09
CA GLU A 39 -10.48 -10.63 2.42
C GLU A 39 -10.53 -10.42 0.91
N MET A 40 -11.68 -9.94 0.40
CA MET A 40 -11.87 -9.56 -0.98
C MET A 40 -12.68 -8.26 -1.05
N VAL A 41 -12.31 -7.37 -1.97
CA VAL A 41 -13.10 -6.18 -2.33
C VAL A 41 -13.43 -6.26 -3.82
N LEU A 42 -14.71 -6.37 -4.11
CA LEU A 42 -15.24 -6.45 -5.46
C LEU A 42 -15.81 -5.09 -5.87
N PHE A 43 -15.17 -4.45 -6.83
CA PHE A 43 -15.73 -3.27 -7.49
C PHE A 43 -16.57 -3.72 -8.68
N ASN A 44 -17.82 -3.30 -8.72
CA ASN A 44 -18.70 -3.50 -9.86
C ASN A 44 -18.97 -2.18 -10.58
N ARG A 45 -19.62 -2.24 -11.75
CA ARG A 45 -19.93 -1.07 -12.59
C ARG A 45 -18.68 -0.29 -12.95
N CYS A 46 -17.68 -1.00 -13.44
CA CYS A 46 -16.38 -0.43 -13.80
C CYS A 46 -16.31 0.12 -15.23
N GLU A 47 -17.44 0.17 -15.95
CA GLU A 47 -17.53 0.67 -17.32
C GLU A 47 -16.98 2.10 -17.39
N ASP A 48 -16.07 2.35 -18.33
CA ASP A 48 -15.46 3.66 -18.61
C ASP A 48 -14.76 4.36 -17.41
N ILE A 49 -14.52 3.65 -16.32
CA ILE A 49 -13.86 4.21 -15.14
C ILE A 49 -12.35 4.09 -15.25
N LYS A 50 -11.69 5.21 -15.59
CA LYS A 50 -10.23 5.26 -15.78
C LYS A 50 -9.37 5.15 -14.50
N PRO A 51 -9.81 5.55 -13.29
CA PRO A 51 -8.93 5.52 -12.11
C PRO A 51 -8.98 4.21 -11.31
N LEU A 52 -9.27 3.05 -11.93
CA LEU A 52 -9.39 1.77 -11.22
C LEU A 52 -8.15 1.41 -10.39
N ALA A 53 -6.95 1.65 -10.91
CA ALA A 53 -5.71 1.45 -10.15
C ALA A 53 -5.62 2.36 -8.91
N GLY A 54 -6.15 3.58 -8.99
CA GLY A 54 -6.31 4.48 -7.83
C GLY A 54 -7.25 3.91 -6.78
N TYR A 55 -8.34 3.26 -7.21
CA TYR A 55 -9.29 2.60 -6.32
C TYR A 55 -8.65 1.40 -5.61
N ARG A 56 -7.93 0.58 -6.36
CA ARG A 56 -7.15 -0.52 -5.78
C ARG A 56 -6.17 0.00 -4.72
N ARG A 57 -5.40 1.03 -5.02
CA ARG A 57 -4.46 1.63 -4.05
C ARG A 57 -5.17 2.08 -2.76
N SER A 58 -6.35 2.67 -2.89
CA SER A 58 -7.15 3.09 -1.73
C SER A 58 -7.55 1.91 -0.83
N VAL A 59 -7.91 0.77 -1.42
CA VAL A 59 -8.18 -0.47 -0.68
C VAL A 59 -6.92 -1.00 -0.02
N LYS A 60 -5.82 -1.11 -0.78
CA LYS A 60 -4.56 -1.73 -0.33
C LYS A 60 -3.88 -0.96 0.81
N VAL A 61 -4.08 0.34 0.90
CA VAL A 61 -3.61 1.15 2.05
C VAL A 61 -4.34 0.75 3.34
N VAL A 62 -5.62 0.37 3.26
CA VAL A 62 -6.46 0.00 4.40
C VAL A 62 -6.35 -1.49 4.73
N SER A 63 -6.39 -2.32 3.71
CA SER A 63 -6.36 -3.79 3.80
C SER A 63 -5.35 -4.36 2.79
N PRO A 64 -4.05 -4.39 3.12
CA PRO A 64 -2.99 -4.80 2.19
C PRO A 64 -3.14 -6.22 1.65
N GLN A 65 -3.76 -7.11 2.42
CA GLN A 65 -3.93 -8.52 2.05
C GLN A 65 -5.23 -8.81 1.28
N ALA A 66 -6.17 -7.83 1.24
CA ALA A 66 -7.42 -8.04 0.54
C ALA A 66 -7.18 -8.21 -0.97
N GLU A 67 -7.78 -9.21 -1.56
CA GLU A 67 -7.89 -9.32 -3.01
C GLU A 67 -8.80 -8.20 -3.54
N VAL A 68 -8.45 -7.61 -4.68
CA VAL A 68 -9.25 -6.53 -5.28
C VAL A 68 -9.59 -6.91 -6.70
N ILE A 69 -10.86 -7.09 -6.95
CA ILE A 69 -11.43 -7.48 -8.25
C ILE A 69 -12.27 -6.33 -8.78
N PHE A 70 -12.25 -6.14 -10.08
CA PHE A 70 -13.07 -5.16 -10.79
C PHE A 70 -13.90 -5.88 -11.84
N GLU A 71 -15.18 -5.57 -11.91
CA GLU A 71 -16.12 -6.16 -12.86
C GLU A 71 -16.89 -5.08 -13.62
N ASP A 72 -17.08 -5.32 -14.90
CA ASP A 72 -17.99 -4.60 -15.79
C ASP A 72 -19.09 -5.54 -16.31
N GLU A 73 -19.88 -5.10 -17.30
CA GLU A 73 -20.92 -5.90 -17.92
C GLU A 73 -20.39 -7.13 -18.67
N GLN A 74 -19.12 -7.16 -19.04
CA GLN A 74 -18.44 -8.25 -19.75
C GLN A 74 -17.80 -9.27 -18.81
N GLY A 75 -17.65 -8.93 -17.51
CA GLY A 75 -17.03 -9.76 -16.51
C GLY A 75 -15.86 -9.07 -15.80
N GLU A 76 -14.85 -9.83 -15.40
CA GLU A 76 -13.68 -9.26 -14.72
C GLU A 76 -12.86 -8.39 -15.67
N VAL A 77 -12.56 -7.16 -15.22
CA VAL A 77 -11.71 -6.22 -15.96
C VAL A 77 -10.25 -6.60 -15.73
N GLU A 78 -9.63 -7.16 -16.77
CA GLU A 78 -8.22 -7.52 -16.77
C GLU A 78 -7.32 -6.29 -17.05
N ASN A 79 -6.03 -6.41 -16.78
CA ASN A 79 -4.97 -5.44 -17.13
C ASN A 79 -5.13 -4.03 -16.49
N ILE A 80 -5.80 -3.95 -15.35
CA ILE A 80 -5.90 -2.70 -14.55
C ILE A 80 -4.53 -2.21 -14.07
N PHE A 81 -3.52 -3.06 -14.13
CA PHE A 81 -2.21 -2.92 -13.48
C PHE A 81 -1.11 -2.40 -14.38
N GLU A 82 -1.40 -2.15 -15.65
CA GLU A 82 -0.46 -1.52 -16.58
C GLU A 82 -0.35 0.00 -16.38
N ASP A 83 -0.81 0.51 -15.24
CA ASP A 83 -0.60 1.91 -14.92
C ASP A 83 0.89 2.22 -14.89
N ASP A 84 1.30 3.12 -15.75
CA ASP A 84 2.58 3.77 -15.66
C ASP A 84 2.68 4.45 -14.30
N VAL A 85 3.67 4.04 -13.54
CA VAL A 85 3.99 4.76 -12.31
C VAL A 85 4.51 6.16 -12.68
N PRO A 86 4.24 7.20 -11.87
CA PRO A 86 4.57 8.59 -12.20
C PRO A 86 6.08 8.91 -12.08
N TYR A 87 6.94 7.91 -12.07
CA TYR A 87 8.40 8.02 -11.98
C TYR A 87 9.05 7.01 -12.92
N ASP A 88 10.27 7.37 -13.38
CA ASP A 88 11.02 6.55 -14.34
C ASP A 88 11.63 5.31 -13.65
N LEU A 89 11.09 4.14 -13.98
CA LEU A 89 11.60 2.85 -13.49
C LEU A 89 12.97 2.48 -14.07
N ASP A 90 13.35 3.00 -15.21
CA ASP A 90 14.61 2.66 -15.88
C ASP A 90 15.74 3.61 -15.52
N ALA A 91 15.46 4.63 -14.73
CA ALA A 91 16.48 5.52 -14.20
C ALA A 91 17.53 4.75 -13.36
N PRO A 92 18.81 5.15 -13.41
CA PRO A 92 19.87 4.57 -12.56
C PRO A 92 19.55 4.66 -11.07
N VAL A 93 18.81 5.69 -10.67
CA VAL A 93 18.22 5.88 -9.34
C VAL A 93 16.78 6.27 -9.55
N ILE A 94 15.85 5.46 -9.09
CA ILE A 94 14.42 5.75 -9.14
C ILE A 94 14.12 6.75 -8.02
N GLU A 95 13.96 8.01 -8.37
CA GLU A 95 13.59 9.05 -7.41
C GLU A 95 12.08 9.04 -7.23
N ILE A 96 11.63 8.81 -6.00
CA ILE A 96 10.20 8.78 -5.66
C ILE A 96 9.80 10.14 -5.08
N PRO A 97 9.01 10.94 -5.82
CA PRO A 97 8.46 12.19 -5.33
C PRO A 97 7.67 12.00 -4.02
N ARG A 98 7.54 13.07 -3.28
CA ARG A 98 6.86 13.01 -1.99
C ARG A 98 5.40 12.61 -2.12
N GLU A 99 4.72 13.13 -3.10
CA GLU A 99 3.32 12.88 -3.46
C GLU A 99 3.09 11.44 -3.91
N ASP A 100 4.07 10.83 -4.56
CA ASP A 100 3.96 9.50 -5.17
C ASP A 100 4.38 8.36 -4.23
N TYR A 101 4.76 8.69 -2.99
CA TYR A 101 5.22 7.69 -2.02
C TYR A 101 4.22 6.56 -1.79
N GLY A 102 2.93 6.86 -1.72
CA GLY A 102 1.87 5.88 -1.56
C GLY A 102 1.73 4.97 -2.78
N ILE A 103 1.85 5.53 -3.98
CA ILE A 103 1.84 4.79 -5.25
C ILE A 103 3.02 3.81 -5.26
N TRP A 104 4.23 4.31 -5.02
CA TRP A 104 5.43 3.49 -4.95
C TRP A 104 5.33 2.37 -3.91
N TYR A 105 4.82 2.67 -2.72
CA TYR A 105 4.73 1.69 -1.65
C TYR A 105 3.84 0.50 -2.04
N VAL A 106 2.68 0.77 -2.63
CA VAL A 106 1.74 -0.26 -3.09
C VAL A 106 2.29 -1.00 -4.29
N ASP A 107 2.83 -0.29 -5.31
CA ASP A 107 3.38 -0.94 -6.50
C ASP A 107 4.58 -1.85 -6.15
N MET A 108 5.46 -1.42 -5.22
CA MET A 108 6.57 -2.26 -4.78
C MET A 108 6.11 -3.51 -4.01
N MET A 109 4.98 -3.46 -3.34
CA MET A 109 4.38 -4.59 -2.63
C MET A 109 3.74 -5.58 -3.62
N GLU A 110 3.03 -5.08 -4.63
CA GLU A 110 2.28 -5.89 -5.59
C GLU A 110 3.14 -6.38 -6.76
N ASN A 111 4.07 -5.53 -7.23
CA ASN A 111 4.93 -5.79 -8.37
C ASN A 111 6.43 -5.77 -7.99
N PRO A 112 6.85 -6.58 -7.01
CA PRO A 112 8.22 -6.52 -6.48
C PRO A 112 9.28 -6.77 -7.54
N ALA A 113 8.98 -7.54 -8.58
CA ALA A 113 9.92 -7.85 -9.65
C ALA A 113 10.40 -6.60 -10.39
N ARG A 114 9.56 -5.56 -10.51
CA ARG A 114 9.90 -4.27 -11.16
C ARG A 114 11.06 -3.54 -10.50
N TYR A 115 11.23 -3.74 -9.19
CA TYR A 115 12.23 -3.05 -8.35
C TYR A 115 13.44 -3.88 -7.97
N ARG A 116 13.44 -5.17 -8.27
CA ARG A 116 14.52 -6.09 -7.87
C ARG A 116 15.88 -5.61 -8.37
N GLY A 117 16.80 -5.35 -7.44
CA GLY A 117 18.15 -4.92 -7.74
C GLY A 117 18.31 -3.45 -8.15
N LYS A 118 17.20 -2.72 -8.33
CA LYS A 118 17.21 -1.29 -8.62
C LYS A 118 17.57 -0.46 -7.39
N VAL A 119 18.00 0.77 -7.62
CA VAL A 119 18.28 1.75 -6.56
C VAL A 119 17.14 2.72 -6.49
N ILE A 120 16.55 2.88 -5.32
CA ILE A 120 15.51 3.87 -5.06
C ILE A 120 16.02 5.00 -4.18
N GLU A 121 15.43 6.17 -4.34
CA GLU A 121 15.65 7.32 -3.47
C GLU A 121 14.30 7.83 -2.96
N ILE A 122 14.15 7.89 -1.63
CA ILE A 122 12.94 8.34 -0.96
C ILE A 122 13.27 9.34 0.15
N THR A 123 12.34 10.26 0.43
CA THR A 123 12.35 11.06 1.66
C THR A 123 11.37 10.46 2.65
N ALA A 124 11.84 10.05 3.82
CA ALA A 124 11.07 9.27 4.79
C ALA A 124 11.37 9.65 6.23
N LYS A 125 10.46 9.34 7.14
CA LYS A 125 10.71 9.37 8.59
C LYS A 125 11.35 8.05 9.04
N VAL A 126 12.25 8.13 9.99
CA VAL A 126 12.88 6.96 10.62
C VAL A 126 11.99 6.39 11.71
N LEU A 127 11.64 5.11 11.59
CA LEU A 127 11.06 4.33 12.68
C LEU A 127 12.10 3.29 13.13
N LYS A 128 12.26 3.15 14.45
CA LYS A 128 13.13 2.17 15.11
C LYS A 128 12.30 1.35 16.09
N PRO A 129 11.66 0.26 15.66
CA PRO A 129 10.94 -0.60 16.58
C PRO A 129 11.89 -1.22 17.63
N SER A 130 11.40 -1.40 18.84
CA SER A 130 12.13 -2.13 19.88
C SER A 130 12.38 -3.59 19.43
N GLY A 131 13.55 -4.13 19.74
CA GLY A 131 13.92 -5.50 19.34
C GLY A 131 14.59 -5.61 17.97
N PHE A 132 14.60 -4.56 17.15
CA PHE A 132 15.31 -4.59 15.88
C PHE A 132 16.83 -4.47 16.07
N PRO A 133 17.63 -5.15 15.22
CA PRO A 133 19.10 -5.00 15.24
C PRO A 133 19.53 -3.54 15.06
N SER A 134 20.63 -3.13 15.69
CA SER A 134 21.10 -1.75 15.67
C SER A 134 21.34 -1.17 14.27
N LYS A 135 21.66 -2.02 13.29
CA LYS A 135 21.91 -1.63 11.89
C LYS A 135 20.64 -1.65 11.03
N VAL A 136 19.46 -1.82 11.64
CA VAL A 136 18.16 -1.90 10.96
C VAL A 136 17.28 -0.76 11.41
N PHE A 137 16.53 -0.18 10.47
CA PHE A 137 15.49 0.82 10.71
C PHE A 137 14.43 0.72 9.61
N LEU A 138 13.30 1.36 9.81
CA LEU A 138 12.23 1.44 8.82
C LEU A 138 12.13 2.90 8.35
N PRO A 139 12.62 3.24 7.16
CA PRO A 139 12.26 4.49 6.52
C PRO A 139 10.83 4.38 5.99
N GLY A 140 9.99 5.35 6.33
CA GLY A 140 8.59 5.29 5.92
C GLY A 140 7.85 6.60 6.14
N ARG A 141 6.55 6.55 5.95
CA ARG A 141 5.63 7.66 6.16
C ARG A 141 4.38 7.22 6.90
N MET A 142 3.80 8.15 7.65
CA MET A 142 2.45 7.96 8.17
C MET A 142 1.46 8.17 7.03
N ALA A 143 0.61 7.20 6.79
CA ALA A 143 -0.57 7.32 5.94
C ALA A 143 -1.80 7.44 6.83
N MET A 144 -2.62 8.43 6.54
CA MET A 144 -3.92 8.60 7.18
C MET A 144 -4.92 7.70 6.46
N THR A 145 -5.52 6.76 7.18
CA THR A 145 -6.52 5.86 6.60
C THR A 145 -7.90 6.51 6.58
N CYS A 146 -8.45 6.92 7.70
CA CYS A 146 -9.76 7.59 7.75
C CYS A 146 -9.73 8.96 8.41
N CYS A 147 -8.95 9.14 9.48
CA CYS A 147 -8.86 10.40 10.22
C CYS A 147 -7.46 10.56 10.84
N ALA A 148 -7.22 11.71 11.48
CA ALA A 148 -5.92 12.01 12.07
C ALA A 148 -5.48 11.01 13.15
N ASP A 149 -6.44 10.38 13.82
CA ASP A 149 -6.17 9.39 14.87
C ASP A 149 -5.96 7.98 14.33
N ASP A 150 -6.35 7.73 13.06
CA ASP A 150 -6.19 6.44 12.39
C ASP A 150 -5.10 6.54 11.32
N THR A 151 -3.86 6.44 11.77
CA THR A 151 -2.68 6.51 10.91
C THR A 151 -1.89 5.21 10.95
N THR A 152 -1.43 4.76 9.77
CA THR A 152 -0.57 3.59 9.62
C THR A 152 0.80 4.01 9.09
N PHE A 153 1.86 3.40 9.63
CA PHE A 153 3.20 3.63 9.13
C PHE A 153 3.50 2.72 7.93
N LEU A 154 3.68 3.31 6.77
CA LEU A 154 4.05 2.63 5.53
C LEU A 154 5.57 2.71 5.36
N GLY A 155 6.27 1.59 5.40
CA GLY A 155 7.71 1.57 5.23
C GLY A 155 8.26 0.16 5.05
N TYR A 156 9.47 0.08 4.52
CA TYR A 156 10.18 -1.19 4.32
C TYR A 156 11.41 -1.27 5.21
N VAL A 157 11.84 -2.49 5.51
CA VAL A 157 13.03 -2.73 6.32
C VAL A 157 14.28 -2.26 5.56
N CYS A 158 15.07 -1.39 6.16
CA CYS A 158 16.33 -0.91 5.62
C CYS A 158 17.51 -1.28 6.53
N ARG A 159 18.58 -1.78 5.95
CA ARG A 159 19.84 -2.05 6.64
C ARG A 159 20.88 -1.04 6.25
N SER A 160 21.53 -0.40 7.25
CA SER A 160 22.58 0.58 7.02
C SER A 160 23.57 0.63 8.20
N ALA A 161 24.84 0.80 7.90
CA ALA A 161 25.84 1.09 8.92
C ALA A 161 25.58 2.42 9.66
N TYR A 162 24.84 3.32 9.04
CA TYR A 162 24.43 4.60 9.64
C TYR A 162 23.21 4.50 10.56
N ALA A 163 22.46 3.38 10.52
CA ALA A 163 21.25 3.23 11.31
C ALA A 163 21.44 3.53 12.83
N PRO A 164 22.55 3.17 13.48
CA PRO A 164 22.76 3.50 14.89
C PRO A 164 22.78 5.01 15.18
N LYS A 165 23.21 5.82 14.21
CA LYS A 165 23.31 7.30 14.35
C LYS A 165 22.01 8.02 14.08
N LEU A 166 21.02 7.35 13.47
CA LEU A 166 19.71 7.93 13.16
C LEU A 166 18.85 8.03 14.43
N LYS A 167 18.06 9.09 14.53
CA LYS A 167 17.07 9.28 15.61
C LYS A 167 15.68 8.90 15.11
N ALA A 168 14.89 8.22 15.95
CA ALA A 168 13.50 7.95 15.63
C ALA A 168 12.73 9.25 15.38
N GLY A 169 11.86 9.26 14.39
CA GLY A 169 11.06 10.42 13.99
C GLY A 169 11.76 11.44 13.11
N GLN A 170 13.11 11.38 12.95
CA GLN A 170 13.80 12.32 12.05
C GLN A 170 13.47 12.03 10.58
N TRP A 171 13.48 13.10 9.78
CA TRP A 171 13.41 12.98 8.32
C TRP A 171 14.79 12.69 7.75
N VAL A 172 14.82 11.77 6.80
CA VAL A 172 16.04 11.36 6.09
C VAL A 172 15.75 11.19 4.61
N LYS A 173 16.75 11.49 3.78
CA LYS A 173 16.76 11.08 2.39
C LYS A 173 17.51 9.75 2.31
N VAL A 174 16.84 8.72 1.86
CA VAL A 174 17.38 7.36 1.80
C VAL A 174 17.59 6.97 0.34
N ARG A 175 18.82 6.62 0.01
CA ARG A 175 19.15 5.97 -1.25
C ARG A 175 19.55 4.53 -0.95
N ALA A 176 18.79 3.56 -1.46
CA ALA A 176 19.00 2.17 -1.12
C ALA A 176 18.76 1.24 -2.31
N LYS A 177 19.53 0.15 -2.37
CA LYS A 177 19.30 -0.92 -3.33
C LYS A 177 18.21 -1.87 -2.83
N VAL A 178 17.21 -2.11 -3.65
CA VAL A 178 16.10 -3.01 -3.34
C VAL A 178 16.57 -4.47 -3.41
N ARG A 179 16.27 -5.21 -2.35
CA ARG A 179 16.50 -6.66 -2.26
C ARG A 179 15.29 -7.32 -1.62
N PHE A 180 14.88 -8.44 -2.17
CA PHE A 180 13.85 -9.28 -1.57
C PHE A 180 14.51 -10.44 -0.84
N ALA A 181 14.19 -10.61 0.41
CA ALA A 181 14.63 -11.72 1.23
C ALA A 181 13.44 -12.18 2.09
N ASN A 182 13.29 -13.48 2.27
CA ASN A 182 12.44 -14.01 3.30
C ASN A 182 13.09 -13.68 4.65
N VAL A 183 12.69 -12.58 5.26
CA VAL A 183 13.16 -12.19 6.59
C VAL A 183 12.06 -12.60 7.55
N SER A 184 12.30 -13.65 8.32
CA SER A 184 11.54 -13.86 9.55
C SER A 184 11.85 -12.68 10.46
N VAL A 185 10.88 -11.82 10.68
CA VAL A 185 11.03 -10.60 11.50
C VAL A 185 10.60 -10.88 12.94
N TYR A 186 10.28 -12.17 13.25
CA TYR A 186 9.84 -12.64 14.57
C TYR A 186 10.73 -13.76 15.11
#